data_98cd5ce786dded67187db9af705780eb
#
_entry.id   98cd5ce786dded67187db9af705780eb
#
_cell.length_a   1.000
_cell.length_b   1.000
_cell.length_c   1.000
_cell.angle_alpha   90.00
_cell.angle_beta   90.00
_cell.angle_gamma   90.00
#
_symmetry.space_group_name_H-M   'P 1'
#
loop_
_entity.id
_entity.type
_entity.pdbx_description
1 polymer ?
#
loop_
_entity_poly.entity_id
_entity_poly.type
_entity_poly.pdbx_seq_one_letter_code
_entity_poly.pdbx_strand_id
1 'polypeptide(L)'
;MSAILNFVGAMISTGVAKTIGGEIVTSPHMVDSVVLAAALASAILWNLFTWRIGMPSSSSHALIGGVIGAVIISYGTGAIHLAGVLTIVLGLVCSPVVALVMGYILMTLLYLVFRNVGKSRVNYFSTHIQILSAALMAFSHGSNDAQKSMGI
;
A
#
# COMPACT_ATOMS: atom_id res chain seq x y z
N MET A 1 -0.97 -7.38 19.88
CA MET A 1 -0.56 -5.97 19.66
C MET A 1 -0.73 -5.55 18.19
N SER A 2 -0.16 -6.23 17.21
CA SER A 2 -0.28 -5.85 15.79
C SER A 2 -1.72 -5.74 15.28
N ALA A 3 -2.60 -6.69 15.59
CA ALA A 3 -4.00 -6.65 15.15
C ALA A 3 -4.74 -5.41 15.64
N ILE A 4 -4.53 -5.01 16.90
CA ILE A 4 -5.16 -3.81 17.48
C ILE A 4 -4.62 -2.55 16.78
N LEU A 5 -3.31 -2.47 16.56
CA LEU A 5 -2.70 -1.31 15.90
C LEU A 5 -3.07 -1.20 14.43
N ASN A 6 -3.19 -2.31 13.70
CA ASN A 6 -3.74 -2.34 12.35
C ASN A 6 -5.17 -1.82 12.31
N PHE A 7 -6.02 -2.29 13.24
CA PHE A 7 -7.40 -1.85 13.33
C PHE A 7 -7.51 -0.34 13.64
N VAL A 8 -6.75 0.13 14.63
CA VAL A 8 -6.72 1.56 14.98
C VAL A 8 -6.20 2.41 13.82
N GLY A 9 -5.15 1.96 13.14
CA GLY A 9 -4.62 2.61 11.94
C GLY A 9 -5.66 2.75 10.84
N ALA A 10 -6.44 1.70 10.60
CA ALA A 10 -7.52 1.70 9.61
C ALA A 10 -8.63 2.72 9.94
N MET A 11 -8.94 2.90 11.22
CA MET A 11 -10.02 3.80 11.67
C MET A 11 -9.64 5.29 11.62
N ILE A 12 -8.35 5.62 11.76
CA ILE A 12 -7.92 7.02 11.89
C ILE A 12 -7.72 7.71 10.55
N SER A 13 -7.31 6.99 9.52
CA SER A 13 -6.99 7.59 8.22
C SER A 13 -8.02 7.21 7.15
N THR A 14 -8.42 8.17 6.31
CA THR A 14 -9.35 7.99 5.18
C THR A 14 -8.77 8.47 3.85
N GLY A 15 -7.51 8.93 3.84
CA GLY A 15 -6.89 9.56 2.68
C GLY A 15 -6.78 8.62 1.47
N VAL A 16 -6.26 7.40 1.68
CA VAL A 16 -6.08 6.42 0.61
C VAL A 16 -7.43 5.97 0.03
N ALA A 17 -8.44 5.77 0.89
CA ALA A 17 -9.79 5.40 0.46
C ALA A 17 -10.39 6.46 -0.47
N LYS A 18 -10.25 7.75 -0.13
CA LYS A 18 -10.75 8.86 -0.96
C LYS A 18 -10.03 8.95 -2.30
N THR A 19 -8.72 8.75 -2.33
CA THR A 19 -7.94 8.78 -3.57
C THR A 19 -8.33 7.65 -4.51
N ILE A 20 -8.48 6.42 -4.01
CA ILE A 20 -8.86 5.28 -4.85
C ILE A 20 -10.31 5.43 -5.33
N GLY A 21 -11.24 5.80 -4.45
CA GLY A 21 -12.66 5.91 -4.78
C GLY A 21 -13.03 7.13 -5.61
N GLY A 22 -12.22 8.20 -5.61
CA GLY A 22 -12.56 9.49 -6.25
C GLY A 22 -11.68 9.93 -7.41
N GLU A 23 -10.47 9.36 -7.57
CA GLU A 23 -9.50 9.87 -8.54
C GLU A 23 -9.25 8.95 -9.74
N ILE A 24 -9.69 7.70 -9.71
CA ILE A 24 -9.47 6.76 -10.82
C ILE A 24 -10.47 6.98 -11.95
N VAL A 25 -11.72 7.28 -11.60
CA VAL A 25 -12.83 7.42 -12.55
C VAL A 25 -13.35 8.85 -12.61
N THR A 26 -13.83 9.26 -13.78
CA THR A 26 -14.42 10.60 -14.00
C THR A 26 -15.75 10.80 -13.26
N SER A 27 -16.46 9.73 -12.96
CA SER A 27 -17.72 9.77 -12.22
C SER A 27 -17.87 8.54 -11.33
N PRO A 28 -18.19 8.70 -10.03
CA PRO A 28 -18.35 7.58 -9.09
C PRO A 28 -19.40 6.54 -9.51
N HIS A 29 -20.42 6.96 -10.27
CA HIS A 29 -21.47 6.07 -10.78
C HIS A 29 -20.99 5.04 -11.81
N MET A 30 -19.77 5.17 -12.33
CA MET A 30 -19.16 4.22 -13.26
C MET A 30 -18.58 2.98 -12.54
N VAL A 31 -18.47 3.01 -11.22
CA VAL A 31 -18.06 1.86 -10.43
C VAL A 31 -19.33 1.23 -9.85
N ASP A 32 -20.08 0.56 -10.69
CA ASP A 32 -21.23 -0.22 -10.26
C ASP A 32 -20.81 -1.59 -9.68
N SER A 33 -21.78 -2.33 -9.14
CA SER A 33 -21.52 -3.63 -8.51
C SER A 33 -20.91 -4.65 -9.47
N VAL A 34 -21.18 -4.55 -10.77
CA VAL A 34 -20.64 -5.46 -11.79
C VAL A 34 -19.18 -5.15 -12.08
N VAL A 35 -18.86 -3.86 -12.28
CA VAL A 35 -17.48 -3.37 -12.46
C VAL A 35 -16.64 -3.71 -11.24
N LEU A 36 -17.19 -3.49 -10.04
CA LEU A 36 -16.52 -3.83 -8.79
C LEU A 36 -16.25 -5.33 -8.67
N ALA A 37 -17.25 -6.18 -8.94
CA ALA A 37 -17.08 -7.63 -8.92
C ALA A 37 -16.02 -8.09 -9.94
N ALA A 38 -16.01 -7.52 -11.14
CA ALA A 38 -15.01 -7.83 -12.17
C ALA A 38 -13.60 -7.39 -11.74
N ALA A 39 -13.46 -6.21 -11.13
CA ALA A 39 -12.20 -5.71 -10.62
C ALA A 39 -11.63 -6.59 -9.49
N LEU A 40 -12.47 -6.97 -8.53
CA LEU A 40 -12.09 -7.87 -7.44
C LEU A 40 -11.73 -9.27 -7.94
N ALA A 41 -12.53 -9.84 -8.83
CA ALA A 41 -12.23 -11.14 -9.44
C ALA A 41 -10.90 -11.12 -10.20
N SER A 42 -10.64 -10.08 -10.97
CA SER A 42 -9.38 -9.86 -11.69
C SER A 42 -8.18 -9.80 -10.71
N ALA A 43 -8.30 -9.03 -9.63
CA ALA A 43 -7.25 -8.92 -8.62
C ALA A 43 -6.99 -10.25 -7.90
N ILE A 44 -8.05 -11.00 -7.57
CA ILE A 44 -7.94 -12.33 -6.95
C ILE A 44 -7.23 -13.30 -7.90
N LEU A 45 -7.67 -13.38 -9.14
CA LEU A 45 -7.07 -14.27 -10.15
C LEU A 45 -5.60 -13.93 -10.38
N TRP A 46 -5.26 -12.65 -10.48
CA TRP A 46 -3.85 -12.21 -10.60
C TRP A 46 -3.01 -12.63 -9.40
N ASN A 47 -3.52 -12.40 -8.18
CA ASN A 47 -2.80 -12.77 -6.96
C ASN A 47 -2.64 -14.31 -6.84
N LEU A 48 -3.65 -15.09 -7.19
CA LEU A 48 -3.56 -16.55 -7.22
C LEU A 48 -2.55 -17.04 -8.28
N PHE A 49 -2.56 -16.45 -9.46
CA PHE A 49 -1.61 -16.76 -10.51
C PHE A 49 -0.18 -16.47 -10.09
N THR A 50 0.10 -15.26 -9.58
CA THR A 50 1.45 -14.88 -9.13
C THR A 50 1.90 -15.73 -7.94
N TRP A 51 1.01 -16.03 -7.01
CA TRP A 51 1.29 -16.94 -5.92
C TRP A 51 1.66 -18.35 -6.43
N ARG A 52 0.92 -18.87 -7.40
CA ARG A 52 1.16 -20.22 -7.98
C ARG A 52 2.53 -20.35 -8.64
N ILE A 53 3.03 -19.29 -9.25
CA ILE A 53 4.36 -19.28 -9.90
C ILE A 53 5.48 -18.77 -8.96
N GLY A 54 5.17 -18.47 -7.70
CA GLY A 54 6.15 -18.01 -6.72
C GLY A 54 6.66 -16.58 -6.94
N MET A 55 5.94 -15.75 -7.72
CA MET A 55 6.30 -14.35 -7.92
C MET A 55 5.66 -13.46 -6.86
N PRO A 56 6.44 -12.61 -6.17
CA PRO A 56 5.87 -11.62 -5.27
C PRO A 56 5.03 -10.60 -6.07
N SER A 57 3.78 -10.42 -5.68
CA SER A 57 2.89 -9.43 -6.27
C SER A 57 2.33 -8.47 -5.23
N SER A 58 1.96 -7.27 -5.66
CA SER A 58 1.28 -6.30 -4.81
C SER A 58 -0.22 -6.40 -5.04
N SER A 59 -0.96 -6.74 -3.99
CA SER A 59 -2.42 -6.77 -4.02
C SER A 59 -3.02 -5.40 -4.37
N SER A 60 -2.36 -4.32 -3.97
CA SER A 60 -2.78 -2.95 -4.30
C SER A 60 -2.67 -2.66 -5.79
N HIS A 61 -1.55 -3.04 -6.42
CA HIS A 61 -1.39 -2.89 -7.87
C HIS A 61 -2.41 -3.74 -8.63
N ALA A 62 -2.64 -4.98 -8.19
CA ALA A 62 -3.63 -5.86 -8.77
C ALA A 62 -5.05 -5.28 -8.69
N LEU A 63 -5.39 -4.69 -7.55
CA LEU A 63 -6.71 -4.09 -7.32
C LEU A 63 -6.92 -2.84 -8.20
N ILE A 64 -5.97 -1.91 -8.18
CA ILE A 64 -6.03 -0.68 -9.00
C ILE A 64 -6.07 -1.04 -10.49
N GLY A 65 -5.22 -1.96 -10.93
CA GLY A 65 -5.24 -2.45 -12.30
C GLY A 65 -6.56 -3.13 -12.67
N GLY A 66 -7.14 -3.89 -11.75
CA GLY A 66 -8.45 -4.52 -11.91
C GLY A 66 -9.57 -3.50 -12.10
N VAL A 67 -9.60 -2.44 -11.27
CA VAL A 67 -10.60 -1.35 -11.39
C VAL A 67 -10.42 -0.62 -12.73
N ILE A 68 -9.21 -0.21 -13.07
CA ILE A 68 -8.93 0.47 -14.34
C ILE A 68 -9.35 -0.39 -15.52
N GLY A 69 -8.98 -1.68 -15.53
CA GLY A 69 -9.34 -2.61 -16.59
C GLY A 69 -10.85 -2.82 -16.73
N ALA A 70 -11.54 -3.03 -15.61
CA ALA A 70 -13.00 -3.22 -15.61
C ALA A 70 -13.75 -1.97 -16.11
N VAL A 71 -13.33 -0.78 -15.69
CA VAL A 71 -13.93 0.49 -16.13
C VAL A 71 -13.69 0.73 -17.63
N ILE A 72 -12.48 0.47 -18.14
CA ILE A 72 -12.17 0.62 -19.57
C ILE A 72 -13.04 -0.29 -20.42
N ILE A 73 -13.23 -1.53 -20.00
CA ILE A 73 -14.06 -2.49 -20.75
C ILE A 73 -15.54 -2.08 -20.73
N SER A 74 -16.04 -1.58 -19.60
CA SER A 74 -17.45 -1.25 -19.43
C SER A 74 -17.84 0.10 -20.04
N TYR A 75 -16.96 1.11 -19.91
CA TYR A 75 -17.30 2.50 -20.24
C TYR A 75 -16.31 3.17 -21.22
N GLY A 76 -15.26 2.44 -21.61
CA GLY A 76 -14.24 2.96 -22.51
C GLY A 76 -13.15 3.77 -21.80
N THR A 77 -12.12 4.14 -22.56
CA THR A 77 -10.94 4.86 -22.04
C THR A 77 -11.23 6.28 -21.54
N GLY A 78 -12.29 6.91 -22.06
CA GLY A 78 -12.74 8.26 -21.65
C GLY A 78 -13.30 8.32 -20.22
N ALA A 79 -13.63 7.17 -19.63
CA ALA A 79 -14.12 7.06 -18.26
C ALA A 79 -12.99 7.17 -17.20
N ILE A 80 -11.74 7.08 -17.62
CA ILE A 80 -10.59 7.13 -16.73
C ILE A 80 -10.12 8.57 -16.54
N HIS A 81 -9.95 8.95 -15.29
CA HIS A 81 -9.34 10.23 -14.90
C HIS A 81 -7.82 10.11 -14.96
N LEU A 82 -7.25 10.42 -16.12
CA LEU A 82 -5.83 10.18 -16.40
C LEU A 82 -4.89 10.85 -15.38
N ALA A 83 -5.21 12.05 -14.93
CA ALA A 83 -4.39 12.75 -13.92
C ALA A 83 -4.37 12.01 -12.58
N GLY A 84 -5.51 11.47 -12.13
CA GLY A 84 -5.59 10.66 -10.92
C GLY A 84 -4.80 9.36 -11.02
N VAL A 85 -4.95 8.65 -12.14
CA VAL A 85 -4.17 7.43 -12.41
C VAL A 85 -2.66 7.73 -12.42
N LEU A 86 -2.25 8.84 -13.05
CA LEU A 86 -0.84 9.26 -13.08
C LEU A 86 -0.31 9.56 -11.69
N THR A 87 -1.09 10.23 -10.85
CA THR A 87 -0.73 10.49 -9.44
C THR A 87 -0.51 9.19 -8.68
N ILE A 88 -1.40 8.21 -8.85
CA ILE A 88 -1.28 6.90 -8.21
C ILE A 88 -0.02 6.17 -8.70
N VAL A 89 0.21 6.12 -10.02
CA VAL A 89 1.38 5.47 -10.61
C VAL A 89 2.67 6.13 -10.15
N LEU A 90 2.73 7.46 -10.12
CA LEU A 90 3.89 8.19 -9.60
C LEU A 90 4.12 7.85 -8.12
N GLY A 91 3.09 7.81 -7.29
CA GLY A 91 3.19 7.39 -5.90
C GLY A 91 3.74 5.97 -5.75
N LEU A 92 3.27 5.04 -6.58
CA LEU A 92 3.72 3.64 -6.58
C LEU A 92 5.20 3.48 -6.99
N VAL A 93 5.67 4.29 -7.93
CA VAL A 93 7.07 4.26 -8.40
C VAL A 93 8.00 5.03 -7.47
N CYS A 94 7.57 6.19 -6.98
CA CYS A 94 8.40 7.04 -6.12
C CYS A 94 8.55 6.46 -4.70
N SER A 95 7.51 5.80 -4.15
CA SER A 95 7.56 5.32 -2.77
C SER A 95 8.69 4.31 -2.49
N PRO A 96 8.99 3.30 -3.32
CA PRO A 96 10.12 2.41 -3.10
C PRO A 96 11.47 3.14 -3.16
N VAL A 97 11.60 4.11 -4.06
CA VAL A 97 12.84 4.89 -4.21
C VAL A 97 13.09 5.73 -2.95
N VAL A 98 12.05 6.44 -2.48
CA VAL A 98 12.12 7.22 -1.25
C VAL A 98 12.42 6.33 -0.05
N ALA A 99 11.74 5.17 0.05
CA ALA A 99 11.95 4.21 1.13
C ALA A 99 13.40 3.68 1.14
N LEU A 100 13.97 3.39 -0.03
CA LEU A 100 15.36 2.93 -0.17
C LEU A 100 16.35 4.00 0.29
N VAL A 101 16.17 5.24 -0.17
CA VAL A 101 17.04 6.37 0.20
C VAL A 101 16.96 6.64 1.70
N MET A 102 15.75 6.72 2.25
CA MET A 102 15.55 6.97 3.68
C MET A 102 16.07 5.82 4.53
N GLY A 103 15.87 4.57 4.09
CA GLY A 103 16.42 3.39 4.75
C GLY A 103 17.95 3.40 4.79
N TYR A 104 18.59 3.76 3.66
CA TYR A 104 20.04 3.89 3.59
C TYR A 104 20.57 4.99 4.53
N ILE A 105 19.92 6.15 4.53
CA ILE A 105 20.29 7.27 5.42
C ILE A 105 20.17 6.83 6.88
N LEU A 106 19.02 6.23 7.25
CA LEU A 106 18.77 5.79 8.61
C LEU A 106 19.77 4.73 9.07
N MET A 107 20.06 3.74 8.24
CA MET A 107 21.06 2.70 8.56
C MET A 107 22.44 3.28 8.71
N THR A 108 22.83 4.23 7.86
CA THR A 108 24.12 4.92 7.96
C THR A 108 24.23 5.71 9.27
N LEU A 109 23.17 6.45 9.63
CA LEU A 109 23.13 7.19 10.89
C LEU A 109 23.23 6.25 12.10
N LEU A 110 22.46 5.17 12.11
CA LEU A 110 22.53 4.17 13.19
C LEU A 110 23.92 3.55 13.29
N TYR A 111 24.55 3.21 12.16
CA TYR A 111 25.91 2.70 12.14
C TYR A 111 26.90 3.72 12.74
N LEU A 112 26.83 4.98 12.35
CA LEU A 112 27.71 6.04 12.86
C LEU A 112 27.53 6.25 14.37
N VAL A 113 26.28 6.24 14.86
CA VAL A 113 25.98 6.43 16.28
C VAL A 113 26.47 5.24 17.12
N PHE A 114 26.26 4.01 16.64
CA PHE A 114 26.51 2.81 17.43
C PHE A 114 27.86 2.14 17.14
N ARG A 115 28.67 2.62 16.19
CA ARG A 115 29.94 1.99 15.79
C ARG A 115 30.94 1.81 16.94
N ASN A 116 30.89 2.69 17.94
CA ASN A 116 31.78 2.67 19.09
C ASN A 116 31.12 2.09 20.36
N VAL A 117 29.90 1.61 20.26
CA VAL A 117 29.14 1.05 21.38
C VAL A 117 29.31 -0.47 21.40
N GLY A 118 29.57 -1.03 22.58
CA GLY A 118 29.73 -2.48 22.74
C GLY A 118 28.48 -3.26 22.32
N LYS A 119 28.67 -4.40 21.64
CA LYS A 119 27.59 -5.26 21.08
C LYS A 119 26.48 -5.56 22.08
N SER A 120 26.79 -5.78 23.35
CA SER A 120 25.78 -6.10 24.38
C SER A 120 24.79 -4.96 24.59
N ARG A 121 25.28 -3.70 24.63
CA ARG A 121 24.39 -2.52 24.77
C ARG A 121 23.56 -2.29 23.52
N VAL A 122 24.18 -2.43 22.34
CA VAL A 122 23.45 -2.30 21.07
C VAL A 122 22.34 -3.33 20.98
N ASN A 123 22.63 -4.59 21.35
CA ASN A 123 21.63 -5.66 21.31
C ASN A 123 20.48 -5.42 22.29
N TYR A 124 20.77 -4.98 23.52
CA TYR A 124 19.74 -4.63 24.50
C TYR A 124 18.82 -3.52 23.98
N PHE A 125 19.40 -2.45 23.44
CA PHE A 125 18.66 -1.32 22.90
C PHE A 125 17.83 -1.70 21.67
N SER A 126 18.41 -2.47 20.74
CA SER A 126 17.74 -2.92 19.52
C SER A 126 16.54 -3.81 19.84
N THR A 127 16.64 -4.71 20.82
CA THR A 127 15.52 -5.59 21.21
C THR A 127 14.32 -4.79 21.70
N HIS A 128 14.52 -3.70 22.43
CA HIS A 128 13.43 -2.86 22.91
C HIS A 128 12.85 -1.96 21.80
N ILE A 129 13.70 -1.42 20.94
CA ILE A 129 13.26 -0.60 19.81
C ILE A 129 12.52 -1.42 18.76
N GLN A 130 12.82 -2.70 18.59
CA GLN A 130 12.07 -3.59 17.70
C GLN A 130 10.57 -3.65 18.04
N ILE A 131 10.21 -3.62 19.31
CA ILE A 131 8.81 -3.62 19.74
C ILE A 131 8.11 -2.35 19.27
N LEU A 132 8.75 -1.21 19.46
CA LEU A 132 8.22 0.08 19.01
C LEU A 132 8.13 0.14 17.48
N SER A 133 9.19 -0.28 16.78
CA SER A 133 9.24 -0.34 15.32
C SER A 133 8.14 -1.26 14.75
N ALA A 134 7.95 -2.44 15.33
CA ALA A 134 6.88 -3.36 14.94
C ALA A 134 5.48 -2.77 15.20
N ALA A 135 5.32 -2.02 16.29
CA ALA A 135 4.07 -1.32 16.59
C ALA A 135 3.75 -0.23 15.56
N LEU A 136 4.74 0.61 15.24
CA LEU A 136 4.60 1.66 14.22
C LEU A 136 4.34 1.08 12.83
N MET A 137 5.04 -0.01 12.48
CA MET A 137 4.82 -0.71 11.21
C MET A 137 3.41 -1.29 11.12
N ALA A 138 2.91 -1.93 12.18
CA ALA A 138 1.56 -2.46 12.22
C ALA A 138 0.50 -1.35 12.10
N PHE A 139 0.69 -0.22 12.77
CA PHE A 139 -0.18 0.95 12.65
C PHE A 139 -0.18 1.52 11.23
N SER A 140 1.01 1.74 10.66
CA SER A 140 1.17 2.25 9.29
C SER A 140 0.58 1.30 8.24
N HIS A 141 0.75 -0.02 8.42
CA HIS A 141 0.15 -1.03 7.57
C HIS A 141 -1.39 -0.95 7.59
N GLY A 142 -1.98 -0.91 8.78
CA GLY A 142 -3.44 -0.75 8.92
C GLY A 142 -3.96 0.55 8.29
N SER A 143 -3.24 1.67 8.49
CA SER A 143 -3.61 2.96 7.91
C SER A 143 -3.60 2.97 6.38
N ASN A 144 -2.77 2.15 5.74
CA ASN A 144 -2.65 2.14 4.30
C ASN A 144 -3.45 1.02 3.64
N ASP A 145 -3.31 -0.22 4.11
CA ASP A 145 -3.86 -1.38 3.39
C ASP A 145 -5.35 -1.61 3.65
N ALA A 146 -5.84 -1.38 4.87
CA ALA A 146 -7.27 -1.49 5.14
C ALA A 146 -8.08 -0.42 4.39
N GLN A 147 -7.51 0.78 4.19
CA GLN A 147 -8.19 1.85 3.48
C GLN A 147 -8.32 1.62 1.98
N LYS A 148 -7.42 0.85 1.37
CA LYS A 148 -7.54 0.47 -0.05
C LYS A 148 -8.80 -0.34 -0.30
N SER A 149 -9.16 -1.22 0.65
CA SER A 149 -10.40 -2.00 0.58
C SER A 149 -11.65 -1.18 0.92
N MET A 150 -11.51 -0.09 1.68
CA MET A 150 -12.62 0.80 2.05
C MET A 150 -12.91 1.87 0.98
N GLY A 151 -11.97 2.12 0.05
CA GLY A 151 -12.09 3.12 -1.02
C GLY A 151 -12.75 2.60 -2.30
N ILE A 152 -13.12 1.32 -2.31
CA ILE A 152 -13.81 0.62 -3.40
C ILE A 152 -15.21 0.27 -2.97
#